data_92bed9621d9ae8c1814274e0c7829f3a
#
_entry.id   92bed9621d9ae8c1814274e0c7829f3a
#
_cell.length_a   1.000
_cell.length_b   1.000
_cell.length_c   1.000
_cell.angle_alpha   90.00
_cell.angle_beta   90.00
_cell.angle_gamma   90.00
#
_symmetry.space_group_name_H-M   'P 1'
#
loop_
_entity.id
_entity.type
_entity.pdbx_description
1 polymer ?
#
loop_
_entity_poly.entity_id
_entity_poly.type
_entity_poly.pdbx_seq_one_letter_code
_entity_poly.pdbx_strand_id
1 'polypeptide(L)'
;MMGGDPVLSGFEDQEQFGFETRAIRAGQPHDERTGGVVTPIALSTTFAQDAPGSPKHGYEYSRTGNPTRHAYEACVASLEGAAYGFAFASGLSAEDALFRQLSPGSQILLGNDAYGGTFRLIDSVHGKKSGLANAAVDLTQPNQIKEVWTSETKM
;
A
#
# COMPACT_ATOMS: atom_id res chain seq x y z
N MET A 1 6.44 -20.06 18.34
CA MET A 1 6.81 -18.64 18.53
C MET A 1 7.00 -18.06 17.15
N MET A 2 6.06 -17.28 16.68
CA MET A 2 6.25 -16.52 15.43
C MET A 2 7.22 -15.40 15.76
N GLY A 3 8.44 -15.49 15.25
CA GLY A 3 9.39 -14.39 15.29
C GLY A 3 8.77 -13.22 14.55
N GLY A 4 8.65 -12.07 15.19
CA GLY A 4 8.18 -10.84 14.52
C GLY A 4 9.01 -10.61 13.28
N ASP A 5 8.36 -10.21 12.20
CA ASP A 5 9.00 -9.89 10.93
C ASP A 5 10.08 -8.81 11.20
N PRO A 6 11.38 -9.11 11.02
CA PRO A 6 12.44 -8.14 11.30
C PRO A 6 12.34 -6.86 10.48
N VAL A 7 11.53 -6.87 9.43
CA VAL A 7 11.24 -5.71 8.60
C VAL A 7 10.29 -4.72 9.28
N LEU A 8 9.51 -5.18 10.28
CA LEU A 8 8.54 -4.37 11.02
C LEU A 8 9.06 -3.86 12.38
N SER A 9 10.25 -4.30 12.83
CA SER A 9 10.83 -3.97 14.14
C SER A 9 11.43 -2.56 14.20
N GLY A 10 10.70 -1.56 13.99
CA GLY A 10 11.11 -0.15 14.13
C GLY A 10 9.92 0.77 14.19
N PHE A 11 8.71 0.18 14.26
CA PHE A 11 7.45 0.91 14.17
C PHE A 11 6.69 1.05 15.49
N GLU A 12 7.05 0.27 16.51
CA GLU A 12 6.26 0.09 17.72
C GLU A 12 6.14 1.32 18.62
N ASP A 13 6.98 2.35 18.44
CA ASP A 13 7.00 3.53 19.30
C ASP A 13 6.65 4.86 18.61
N GLN A 14 6.15 4.84 17.39
CA GLN A 14 5.99 6.09 16.61
C GLN A 14 4.63 6.78 16.79
N GLU A 15 3.65 6.12 17.37
CA GLU A 15 2.33 6.71 17.63
C GLU A 15 2.37 7.89 18.62
N GLN A 16 3.40 7.96 19.46
CA GLN A 16 3.63 9.07 20.38
C GLN A 16 4.12 10.36 19.71
N PHE A 17 4.59 10.30 18.46
CA PHE A 17 5.11 11.45 17.74
C PHE A 17 4.02 12.14 16.90
N GLY A 18 4.11 13.48 16.80
CA GLY A 18 3.28 14.26 15.90
C GLY A 18 3.53 13.93 14.42
N PHE A 19 2.60 14.33 13.57
CA PHE A 19 2.62 14.07 12.12
C PHE A 19 3.94 14.47 11.47
N GLU A 20 4.47 15.67 11.77
CA GLU A 20 5.69 16.20 11.19
C GLU A 20 6.91 15.36 11.55
N THR A 21 6.99 14.89 12.80
CA THR A 21 8.07 14.01 13.25
C THR A 21 7.99 12.66 12.56
N ARG A 22 6.80 12.10 12.43
CA ARG A 22 6.56 10.85 11.70
C ARG A 22 6.91 10.97 10.22
N ALA A 23 6.56 12.08 9.58
CA ALA A 23 6.91 12.32 8.17
C ALA A 23 8.43 12.31 7.91
N ILE A 24 9.23 12.67 8.93
CA ILE A 24 10.70 12.72 8.82
C ILE A 24 11.35 11.40 9.27
N ARG A 25 10.76 10.71 10.25
CA ARG A 25 11.43 9.61 10.97
C ARG A 25 10.81 8.24 10.79
N ALA A 26 9.51 8.17 10.50
CA ALA A 26 8.85 6.89 10.38
C ALA A 26 9.45 6.06 9.23
N GLY A 27 9.75 4.79 9.51
CA GLY A 27 10.34 3.87 8.53
C GLY A 27 11.79 4.17 8.15
N GLN A 28 12.46 5.10 8.84
CA GLN A 28 13.84 5.51 8.55
C GLN A 28 14.77 5.24 9.75
N PRO A 29 15.11 3.97 10.04
CA PRO A 29 16.10 3.66 11.05
C PRO A 29 17.48 4.21 10.63
N HIS A 30 18.32 4.48 11.60
CA HIS A 30 19.72 4.84 11.32
C HIS A 30 20.43 3.68 10.62
N ASP A 31 21.29 3.99 9.65
CA ASP A 31 22.17 2.98 9.06
C ASP A 31 23.20 2.54 10.12
N GLU A 32 23.03 1.33 10.65
CA GLU A 32 23.89 0.78 11.69
C GLU A 32 25.37 0.73 11.30
N ARG A 33 25.67 0.59 10.02
CA ARG A 33 27.03 0.49 9.50
C ARG A 33 27.75 1.84 9.47
N THR A 34 27.04 2.92 9.14
CA THR A 34 27.64 4.24 8.91
C THR A 34 27.21 5.28 9.94
N GLY A 35 26.14 5.01 10.71
CA GLY A 35 25.49 5.98 11.58
C GLY A 35 24.67 7.02 10.80
N GLY A 36 24.44 6.82 9.50
CA GLY A 36 23.65 7.72 8.68
C GLY A 36 22.22 7.83 9.19
N VAL A 37 21.71 9.06 9.31
CA VAL A 37 20.37 9.34 9.86
C VAL A 37 19.26 9.34 8.80
N VAL A 38 19.62 9.21 7.54
CA VAL A 38 18.70 9.10 6.40
C VAL A 38 18.90 7.74 5.77
N THR A 39 17.79 7.06 5.46
CA THR A 39 17.83 5.74 4.80
C THR A 39 18.54 5.83 3.44
N PRO A 40 19.60 5.04 3.21
CA PRO A 40 20.30 5.02 1.92
C PRO A 40 19.42 4.48 0.80
N ILE A 41 19.69 4.90 -0.43
CA ILE A 41 19.03 4.33 -1.61
C ILE A 41 19.66 2.99 -1.93
N ALA A 42 18.90 1.90 -1.75
CA ALA A 42 19.33 0.55 -2.05
C ALA A 42 19.06 0.21 -3.54
N LEU A 43 20.13 0.22 -4.34
CA LEU A 43 20.07 -0.15 -5.77
C LEU A 43 20.28 -1.65 -6.01
N SER A 44 20.51 -2.43 -4.94
CA SER A 44 20.76 -3.86 -5.05
C SER A 44 19.53 -4.60 -5.56
N THR A 45 19.70 -5.47 -6.57
CA THR A 45 18.64 -6.33 -7.08
C THR A 45 18.48 -7.59 -6.21
N THR A 46 19.61 -8.16 -5.79
CA THR A 46 19.70 -9.38 -4.95
C THR A 46 20.44 -9.07 -3.68
N PHE A 47 20.14 -9.80 -2.62
CA PHE A 47 20.73 -9.64 -1.30
C PHE A 47 21.39 -10.95 -0.84
N ALA A 48 22.39 -10.84 0.03
CA ALA A 48 23.11 -11.98 0.55
C ALA A 48 22.20 -12.88 1.40
N GLN A 49 22.39 -14.18 1.27
CA GLN A 49 21.75 -15.20 2.06
C GLN A 49 22.80 -16.00 2.84
N ASP A 50 22.48 -16.41 4.05
CA ASP A 50 23.34 -17.30 4.85
C ASP A 50 23.24 -18.76 4.37
N ALA A 51 22.09 -19.14 3.81
CA ALA A 51 21.81 -20.41 3.14
C ALA A 51 20.67 -20.21 2.13
N PRO A 52 20.43 -21.12 1.20
CA PRO A 52 19.29 -21.06 0.29
C PRO A 52 17.95 -20.86 1.06
N GLY A 53 17.24 -19.79 0.76
CA GLY A 53 15.98 -19.42 1.43
C GLY A 53 16.15 -18.80 2.83
N SER A 54 17.37 -18.45 3.25
CA SER A 54 17.67 -17.80 4.53
C SER A 54 18.27 -16.41 4.30
N PRO A 55 17.48 -15.38 3.99
CA PRO A 55 17.97 -14.04 3.73
C PRO A 55 18.58 -13.44 5.02
N LYS A 56 19.81 -12.93 4.90
CA LYS A 56 20.63 -12.48 6.03
C LYS A 56 20.01 -11.35 6.85
N HIS A 57 19.28 -10.45 6.20
CA HIS A 57 18.64 -9.29 6.82
C HIS A 57 17.17 -9.14 6.37
N GLY A 58 16.48 -10.25 6.08
CA GLY A 58 15.08 -10.24 5.66
C GLY A 58 14.85 -9.90 4.18
N TYR A 59 15.88 -9.47 3.44
CA TYR A 59 15.78 -9.15 2.02
C TYR A 59 16.44 -10.24 1.16
N GLU A 60 15.75 -10.66 0.12
CA GLU A 60 16.22 -11.65 -0.84
C GLU A 60 16.38 -11.03 -2.23
N TYR A 61 15.33 -10.38 -2.72
CA TYR A 61 15.26 -9.81 -4.05
C TYR A 61 14.40 -8.54 -4.05
N SER A 62 14.85 -7.49 -4.76
CA SER A 62 14.21 -6.17 -4.70
C SER A 62 12.76 -6.12 -5.15
N ARG A 63 12.31 -7.05 -6.01
CA ARG A 63 10.90 -7.15 -6.39
C ARG A 63 10.02 -7.54 -5.21
N THR A 64 10.48 -8.46 -4.38
CA THR A 64 9.75 -8.94 -3.19
C THR A 64 9.95 -8.03 -1.99
N GLY A 65 11.17 -7.52 -1.77
CA GLY A 65 11.49 -6.62 -0.67
C GLY A 65 12.71 -5.75 -0.97
N ASN A 66 12.62 -4.45 -0.69
CA ASN A 66 13.73 -3.51 -0.86
C ASN A 66 13.74 -2.51 0.29
N PRO A 67 14.90 -2.23 0.93
CA PRO A 67 14.97 -1.34 2.10
C PRO A 67 14.41 0.06 1.85
N THR A 68 14.71 0.65 0.68
CA THR A 68 14.22 2.00 0.33
C THR A 68 12.70 2.02 0.15
N ARG A 69 12.14 1.00 -0.52
CA ARG A 69 10.69 0.89 -0.69
C ARG A 69 10.00 0.66 0.66
N HIS A 70 10.56 -0.21 1.50
CA HIS A 70 10.04 -0.45 2.86
C HIS A 70 10.03 0.82 3.71
N ALA A 71 11.09 1.61 3.67
CA ALA A 71 11.14 2.88 4.41
C ALA A 71 9.98 3.81 4.01
N TYR A 72 9.67 3.88 2.72
CA TYR A 72 8.55 4.67 2.21
C TYR A 72 7.19 4.09 2.63
N GLU A 73 6.98 2.79 2.41
CA GLU A 73 5.75 2.08 2.77
C GLU A 73 5.41 2.25 4.24
N ALA A 74 6.42 2.13 5.07
CA ALA A 74 6.32 2.31 6.50
C ALA A 74 6.02 3.76 6.93
N CYS A 75 6.66 4.73 6.30
CA CYS A 75 6.38 6.14 6.56
C CYS A 75 4.92 6.46 6.24
N VAL A 76 4.43 6.07 5.08
CA VAL A 76 3.05 6.32 4.67
C VAL A 76 2.06 5.59 5.61
N ALA A 77 2.30 4.33 5.94
CA ALA A 77 1.48 3.59 6.89
C ALA A 77 1.37 4.32 8.24
N SER A 78 2.52 4.80 8.77
CA SER A 78 2.54 5.55 10.02
C SER A 78 1.72 6.85 9.92
N LEU A 79 1.84 7.61 8.84
CA LEU A 79 1.11 8.87 8.66
C LEU A 79 -0.40 8.67 8.55
N GLU A 80 -0.82 7.59 7.90
CA GLU A 80 -2.22 7.22 7.71
C GLU A 80 -2.81 6.43 8.91
N GLY A 81 -2.01 6.15 9.94
CA GLY A 81 -2.44 5.34 11.09
C GLY A 81 -2.78 3.89 10.69
N ALA A 82 -2.16 3.38 9.63
CA ALA A 82 -2.38 2.05 9.09
C ALA A 82 -1.31 1.07 9.58
N ALA A 83 -1.66 -0.22 9.66
CA ALA A 83 -0.71 -1.27 10.04
C ALA A 83 0.30 -1.58 8.91
N TYR A 84 -0.08 -1.36 7.66
CA TYR A 84 0.73 -1.65 6.47
C TYR A 84 0.57 -0.58 5.41
N GLY A 85 1.65 -0.34 4.64
CA GLY A 85 1.65 0.44 3.41
C GLY A 85 2.22 -0.39 2.26
N PHE A 86 1.73 -0.17 1.05
CA PHE A 86 2.21 -0.84 -0.15
C PHE A 86 2.47 0.19 -1.25
N ALA A 87 3.69 0.24 -1.75
CA ALA A 87 4.07 1.16 -2.81
C ALA A 87 3.99 0.49 -4.19
N PHE A 88 3.42 1.22 -5.13
CA PHE A 88 3.27 0.81 -6.53
C PHE A 88 3.93 1.83 -7.47
N ALA A 89 4.23 1.41 -8.69
CA ALA A 89 4.83 2.27 -9.70
C ALA A 89 3.87 3.36 -10.22
N SER A 90 2.57 3.22 -9.99
CA SER A 90 1.54 4.21 -10.34
C SER A 90 0.28 4.02 -9.50
N GLY A 91 -0.55 5.08 -9.38
CA GLY A 91 -1.86 5.00 -8.75
C GLY A 91 -2.75 3.93 -9.36
N LEU A 92 -2.82 3.85 -10.70
CA LEU A 92 -3.60 2.80 -11.37
C LEU A 92 -3.11 1.38 -11.05
N SER A 93 -1.81 1.18 -10.81
CA SER A 93 -1.30 -0.13 -10.38
C SER A 93 -1.76 -0.47 -8.96
N ALA A 94 -1.83 0.53 -8.08
CA ALA A 94 -2.36 0.35 -6.73
C ALA A 94 -3.86 0.04 -6.77
N GLU A 95 -4.63 0.79 -7.53
CA GLU A 95 -6.07 0.54 -7.74
C GLU A 95 -6.33 -0.85 -8.33
N ASP A 96 -5.58 -1.27 -9.36
CA ASP A 96 -5.72 -2.61 -9.95
C ASP A 96 -5.47 -3.72 -8.93
N ALA A 97 -4.42 -3.57 -8.10
CA ALA A 97 -4.14 -4.53 -7.05
C ALA A 97 -5.27 -4.63 -6.03
N LEU A 98 -5.89 -3.50 -5.69
CA LEU A 98 -7.03 -3.45 -4.77
C LEU A 98 -8.29 -4.08 -5.39
N PHE A 99 -8.64 -3.73 -6.63
CA PHE A 99 -9.81 -4.27 -7.30
C PHE A 99 -9.74 -5.78 -7.55
N ARG A 100 -8.53 -6.34 -7.70
CA ARG A 100 -8.32 -7.79 -7.80
C ARG A 100 -8.67 -8.57 -6.53
N GLN A 101 -8.83 -7.91 -5.39
CA GLN A 101 -9.28 -8.55 -4.15
C GLN A 101 -10.81 -8.72 -4.11
N LEU A 102 -11.53 -8.04 -5.00
CA LEU A 102 -12.99 -8.08 -5.03
C LEU A 102 -13.49 -9.30 -5.81
N SER A 103 -14.53 -9.93 -5.28
CA SER A 103 -15.21 -11.05 -5.95
C SER A 103 -16.01 -10.58 -7.17
N PRO A 104 -16.18 -11.42 -8.19
CA PRO A 104 -17.10 -11.14 -9.28
C PRO A 104 -18.50 -10.76 -8.77
N GLY A 105 -19.11 -9.75 -9.38
CA GLY A 105 -20.40 -9.21 -8.95
C GLY A 105 -20.31 -8.12 -7.88
N SER A 106 -19.15 -7.90 -7.28
CA SER A 106 -18.96 -6.78 -6.33
C SER A 106 -19.16 -5.44 -7.02
N GLN A 107 -19.77 -4.49 -6.30
CA GLN A 107 -19.98 -3.11 -6.75
C GLN A 107 -18.96 -2.17 -6.09
N ILE A 108 -18.44 -1.24 -6.89
CA ILE A 108 -17.59 -0.13 -6.47
C ILE A 108 -18.39 1.16 -6.62
N LEU A 109 -18.45 1.98 -5.56
CA LEU A 109 -18.94 3.35 -5.67
C LEU A 109 -17.77 4.27 -6.04
N LEU A 110 -17.94 5.01 -7.12
CA LEU A 110 -16.89 5.90 -7.65
C LEU A 110 -17.40 7.33 -7.63
N GLY A 111 -16.57 8.27 -7.18
CA GLY A 111 -16.90 9.69 -7.33
C GLY A 111 -17.14 10.05 -8.80
N ASN A 112 -18.18 10.81 -9.08
CA ASN A 112 -18.54 11.21 -10.44
C ASN A 112 -17.50 12.10 -11.13
N ASP A 113 -16.56 12.65 -10.36
CA ASP A 113 -15.41 13.46 -10.78
C ASP A 113 -14.08 12.68 -10.74
N ALA A 114 -14.12 11.35 -10.56
CA ALA A 114 -12.94 10.52 -10.48
C ALA A 114 -12.09 10.59 -11.76
N TYR A 115 -10.80 10.33 -11.60
CA TYR A 115 -9.87 10.25 -12.71
C TYR A 115 -10.34 9.27 -13.78
N GLY A 116 -10.36 9.70 -15.04
CA GLY A 116 -10.87 8.89 -16.14
C GLY A 116 -10.14 7.54 -16.36
N GLY A 117 -8.89 7.43 -15.88
CA GLY A 117 -8.14 6.16 -15.84
C GLY A 117 -8.75 5.16 -14.89
N THR A 118 -9.14 5.58 -13.69
CA THR A 118 -9.82 4.77 -12.69
C THR A 118 -11.16 4.26 -13.22
N PHE A 119 -11.97 5.14 -13.81
CA PHE A 119 -13.23 4.75 -14.45
C PHE A 119 -13.00 3.68 -15.53
N ARG A 120 -12.05 3.88 -16.45
CA ARG A 120 -11.75 2.90 -17.51
C ARG A 120 -11.24 1.58 -16.94
N LEU A 121 -10.43 1.62 -15.88
CA LEU A 121 -9.93 0.41 -15.22
C LEU A 121 -11.08 -0.41 -14.65
N ILE A 122 -12.02 0.22 -13.97
CA ILE A 122 -13.20 -0.48 -13.42
C ILE A 122 -14.11 -0.95 -14.54
N ASP A 123 -14.61 -0.05 -15.38
CA ASP A 123 -15.64 -0.33 -16.39
C ASP A 123 -15.13 -1.26 -17.49
N SER A 124 -14.03 -0.88 -18.13
CA SER A 124 -13.58 -1.52 -19.36
C SER A 124 -12.66 -2.71 -19.13
N VAL A 125 -12.00 -2.80 -17.99
CA VAL A 125 -11.11 -3.92 -17.65
C VAL A 125 -11.78 -4.87 -16.67
N HIS A 126 -12.02 -4.44 -15.44
CA HIS A 126 -12.57 -5.32 -14.39
C HIS A 126 -14.05 -5.65 -14.62
N GLY A 127 -14.85 -4.69 -15.10
CA GLY A 127 -16.26 -4.95 -15.44
C GLY A 127 -16.41 -6.05 -16.49
N LYS A 128 -15.64 -5.96 -17.57
CA LYS A 128 -15.70 -6.95 -18.65
C LYS A 128 -15.04 -8.29 -18.34
N LYS A 129 -13.94 -8.28 -17.56
CA LYS A 129 -13.15 -9.49 -17.28
C LYS A 129 -13.52 -10.18 -15.99
N SER A 130 -13.86 -9.42 -14.96
CA SER A 130 -14.07 -9.91 -13.60
C SER A 130 -15.51 -9.71 -13.11
N GLY A 131 -16.38 -9.08 -13.91
CA GLY A 131 -17.78 -8.86 -13.55
C GLY A 131 -17.97 -7.85 -12.42
N LEU A 132 -17.02 -6.95 -12.16
CA LEU A 132 -17.22 -5.86 -11.21
C LEU A 132 -18.22 -4.86 -11.77
N ALA A 133 -19.10 -4.37 -10.92
CA ALA A 133 -20.02 -3.28 -11.24
C ALA A 133 -19.49 -1.96 -10.68
N ASN A 134 -19.84 -0.84 -11.30
CA ASN A 134 -19.59 0.47 -10.73
C ASN A 134 -20.86 1.32 -10.73
N ALA A 135 -20.95 2.25 -9.78
CA ALA A 135 -21.94 3.31 -9.77
C ALA A 135 -21.22 4.63 -9.47
N ALA A 136 -21.39 5.59 -10.38
CA ALA A 136 -20.86 6.94 -10.17
C ALA A 136 -21.81 7.74 -9.30
N VAL A 137 -21.29 8.40 -8.27
CA VAL A 137 -22.06 9.17 -7.31
C VAL A 137 -21.40 10.52 -7.03
N ASP A 138 -22.19 11.51 -6.73
CA ASP A 138 -21.68 12.75 -6.14
C ASP A 138 -21.42 12.52 -4.65
N LEU A 139 -20.14 12.35 -4.28
CA LEU A 139 -19.72 12.08 -2.91
C LEU A 139 -19.98 13.26 -1.96
N THR A 140 -20.31 14.44 -2.47
CA THR A 140 -20.75 15.60 -1.65
C THR A 140 -22.21 15.49 -1.24
N GLN A 141 -22.95 14.53 -1.80
CA GLN A 141 -24.38 14.30 -1.58
C GLN A 141 -24.63 12.96 -0.86
N PRO A 142 -24.59 12.89 0.47
CA PRO A 142 -24.69 11.62 1.22
C PRO A 142 -25.95 10.79 0.90
N ASN A 143 -27.04 11.44 0.47
CA ASN A 143 -28.28 10.72 0.11
C ASN A 143 -28.09 9.91 -1.18
N GLN A 144 -27.34 10.39 -2.17
CA GLN A 144 -27.07 9.65 -3.39
C GLN A 144 -26.31 8.36 -3.08
N ILE A 145 -25.37 8.38 -2.13
CA ILE A 145 -24.65 7.19 -1.70
C ILE A 145 -25.63 6.13 -1.19
N LYS A 146 -26.60 6.52 -0.37
CA LYS A 146 -27.63 5.62 0.18
C LYS A 146 -28.52 5.01 -0.91
N GLU A 147 -28.85 5.79 -1.94
CA GLU A 147 -29.71 5.34 -3.05
C GLU A 147 -29.05 4.27 -3.92
N VAL A 148 -27.73 4.34 -4.10
CA VAL A 148 -26.97 3.40 -4.96
C VAL A 148 -26.29 2.28 -4.19
N TRP A 149 -26.29 2.35 -2.85
CA TRP A 149 -25.71 1.31 -2.01
C TRP A 149 -26.52 0.02 -2.09
N THR A 150 -25.84 -1.10 -2.34
CA THR A 150 -26.44 -2.43 -2.40
C THR A 150 -25.72 -3.41 -1.48
N SER A 151 -26.23 -4.64 -1.35
CA SER A 151 -25.53 -5.72 -0.65
C SER A 151 -24.18 -6.08 -1.30
N GLU A 152 -24.04 -5.79 -2.59
CA GLU A 152 -22.84 -6.08 -3.37
C GLU A 152 -21.81 -4.95 -3.31
N THR A 153 -22.15 -3.80 -2.73
CA THR A 153 -21.21 -2.69 -2.54
C THR A 153 -20.10 -3.10 -1.56
N LYS A 154 -18.87 -3.10 -2.02
CA LYS A 154 -17.67 -3.50 -1.25
C LYS A 154 -16.63 -2.38 -1.12
N MET A 155 -16.72 -1.38 -1.99
CA MET A 155 -15.79 -0.24 -2.01
C MET A 155 -16.50 1.00 -2.54
#